data_15f6e14a60d44546e3e08c6b12bbc1a8
#
_entry.id   15f6e14a60d44546e3e08c6b12bbc1a8
#
_cell.length_a   1.000
_cell.length_b   1.000
_cell.length_c   1.000
_cell.angle_alpha   90.00
_cell.angle_beta   90.00
_cell.angle_gamma   90.00
#
_symmetry.space_group_name_H-M   'P 1'
#
loop_
_entity.id
_entity.type
_entity.pdbx_description
1 polymer ?
#
loop_
_entity_poly.entity_id
_entity_poly.type
_entity_poly.pdbx_seq_one_letter_code
_entity_poly.pdbx_strand_id
1 'polypeptide(L)'
;MRRCCLALARRGLARNDVTLKESGGGMRRLDAVKSGEIKATPLNEPLASLAREQGVNVLVDLVPEQIPWVFSSIVVRRGDIAGRRDVLTRFLKGTIEGNYLALSDATRAKDVLAKELKITDPKILDITYNDFKAQSPANMEISQPGAANILAQFPGGSQKVEDYVDASLLAALEREGYFTAMQQKYRR
;
A
#
# COMPACT_ATOMS: atom_id res chain seq x y z
N MET A 1 -7.92 -6.26 6.18
CA MET A 1 -8.37 -6.89 7.45
C MET A 1 -7.21 -7.41 8.31
N ARG A 2 -6.23 -8.16 7.79
CA ARG A 2 -5.18 -8.84 8.58
C ARG A 2 -4.16 -7.92 9.27
N ARG A 3 -3.79 -6.77 8.69
CA ARG A 3 -2.92 -5.78 9.37
C ARG A 3 -3.53 -5.28 10.70
N CYS A 4 -4.86 -5.20 10.78
CA CYS A 4 -5.56 -4.81 12.01
C CYS A 4 -5.41 -5.85 13.11
N CYS A 5 -5.32 -7.14 12.79
CA CYS A 5 -5.08 -8.18 13.80
C CYS A 5 -3.72 -7.98 14.48
N LEU A 6 -2.69 -7.53 13.74
CA LEU A 6 -1.38 -7.21 14.34
C LEU A 6 -1.46 -5.98 15.26
N ALA A 7 -2.23 -4.96 14.87
CA ALA A 7 -2.46 -3.79 15.72
C ALA A 7 -3.26 -4.14 17.00
N LEU A 8 -4.24 -5.02 16.88
CA LEU A 8 -5.00 -5.53 18.04
C LEU A 8 -4.11 -6.34 18.99
N ALA A 9 -3.26 -7.22 18.43
CA ALA A 9 -2.32 -8.02 19.22
C ALA A 9 -1.34 -7.15 20.02
N ARG A 10 -0.85 -6.04 19.46
CA ARG A 10 -0.03 -5.05 20.18
C ARG A 10 -0.75 -4.39 21.37
N ARG A 11 -2.06 -4.47 21.41
CA ARG A 11 -2.93 -3.94 22.50
C ARG A 11 -3.50 -5.05 23.39
N GLY A 12 -2.90 -6.24 23.34
CA GLY A 12 -3.29 -7.37 24.17
C GLY A 12 -4.58 -8.06 23.74
N LEU A 13 -5.12 -7.77 22.56
CA LEU A 13 -6.33 -8.39 22.03
C LEU A 13 -5.98 -9.54 21.10
N ALA A 14 -6.52 -10.72 21.37
CA ALA A 14 -6.40 -11.88 20.52
C ALA A 14 -7.37 -11.80 19.32
N ARG A 15 -7.09 -12.60 18.29
CA ARG A 15 -7.96 -12.70 17.10
C ARG A 15 -9.40 -13.09 17.45
N ASN A 16 -9.58 -13.91 18.49
CA ASN A 16 -10.88 -14.41 18.93
C ASN A 16 -11.65 -13.46 19.83
N ASP A 17 -11.03 -12.36 20.29
CA ASP A 17 -11.72 -11.32 21.06
C ASP A 17 -12.59 -10.43 20.18
N VAL A 18 -12.48 -10.57 18.85
CA VAL A 18 -13.25 -9.80 17.89
C VAL A 18 -13.87 -10.70 16.82
N THR A 19 -15.10 -10.37 16.42
CA THR A 19 -15.74 -11.00 15.27
C THR A 19 -15.37 -10.23 13.99
N LEU A 20 -14.69 -10.87 13.04
CA LEU A 20 -14.39 -10.27 11.75
C LEU A 20 -15.49 -10.56 10.75
N LYS A 21 -16.06 -9.47 10.19
CA LYS A 21 -17.09 -9.53 9.15
C LYS A 21 -16.53 -9.00 7.84
N GLU A 22 -16.73 -9.72 6.76
CA GLU A 22 -16.43 -9.22 5.42
C GLU A 22 -17.53 -8.23 5.00
N SER A 23 -17.12 -6.99 4.72
CA SER A 23 -18.06 -5.90 4.40
C SER A 23 -17.69 -5.19 3.07
N GLY A 24 -16.92 -5.86 2.21
CA GLY A 24 -16.59 -5.36 0.87
C GLY A 24 -15.54 -4.25 0.83
N GLY A 25 -15.62 -3.37 -0.15
CA GLY A 25 -14.66 -2.29 -0.40
C GLY A 25 -14.73 -1.15 0.64
N GLY A 26 -13.82 -0.18 0.53
CA GLY A 26 -13.64 0.88 1.51
C GLY A 26 -14.91 1.70 1.78
N MET A 27 -15.59 2.15 0.72
CA MET A 27 -16.85 2.91 0.85
C MET A 27 -17.92 2.10 1.57
N ARG A 28 -18.15 0.85 1.16
CA ARG A 28 -19.14 -0.04 1.80
C ARG A 28 -18.83 -0.26 3.29
N ARG A 29 -17.54 -0.34 3.65
CA ARG A 29 -17.11 -0.46 5.05
C ARG A 29 -17.35 0.82 5.85
N LEU A 30 -17.13 1.99 5.23
CA LEU A 30 -17.44 3.28 5.85
C LEU A 30 -18.95 3.38 6.15
N ASP A 31 -19.79 3.04 5.17
CA ASP A 31 -21.25 3.03 5.35
C ASP A 31 -21.68 2.05 6.45
N ALA A 32 -21.06 0.87 6.51
CA ALA A 32 -21.38 -0.14 7.53
C ALA A 32 -21.00 0.31 8.96
N VAL A 33 -19.92 1.10 9.13
CA VAL A 33 -19.60 1.72 10.44
C VAL A 33 -20.61 2.80 10.79
N LYS A 34 -20.94 3.67 9.83
CA LYS A 34 -21.91 4.76 10.04
C LYS A 34 -23.30 4.25 10.40
N SER A 35 -23.74 3.18 9.79
CA SER A 35 -25.03 2.52 10.10
C SER A 35 -25.01 1.68 11.38
N GLY A 36 -23.83 1.46 11.98
CA GLY A 36 -23.69 0.59 13.14
C GLY A 36 -23.71 -0.92 12.85
N GLU A 37 -23.76 -1.31 11.58
CA GLU A 37 -23.68 -2.71 11.12
C GLU A 37 -22.38 -3.38 11.58
N ILE A 38 -21.28 -2.64 11.58
CA ILE A 38 -20.00 -3.03 12.18
C ILE A 38 -19.52 -1.94 13.14
N LYS A 39 -18.74 -2.31 14.14
CA LYS A 39 -18.28 -1.38 15.18
C LYS A 39 -16.98 -0.65 14.82
N ALA A 40 -16.15 -1.26 14.00
CA ALA A 40 -14.89 -0.66 13.54
C ALA A 40 -14.47 -1.24 12.19
N THR A 41 -13.67 -0.48 11.43
CA THR A 41 -13.10 -0.94 10.17
C THR A 41 -11.76 -0.23 9.89
N PRO A 42 -10.81 -0.88 9.21
CA PRO A 42 -9.64 -0.19 8.67
C PRO A 42 -10.03 0.60 7.43
N LEU A 43 -9.58 1.83 7.36
CA LEU A 43 -9.69 2.69 6.18
C LEU A 43 -8.32 3.28 5.85
N ASN A 44 -8.08 3.53 4.58
CA ASN A 44 -6.91 4.27 4.10
C ASN A 44 -7.34 5.63 3.59
N GLU A 45 -6.40 6.52 3.39
CA GLU A 45 -6.70 7.79 2.72
C GLU A 45 -7.16 7.55 1.26
N PRO A 46 -8.10 8.33 0.72
CA PRO A 46 -8.77 9.47 1.34
C PRO A 46 -9.98 9.11 2.25
N LEU A 47 -10.38 7.85 2.33
CA LEU A 47 -11.58 7.43 3.07
C LEU A 47 -11.47 7.63 4.58
N ALA A 48 -10.25 7.56 5.13
CA ALA A 48 -10.04 7.82 6.55
C ALA A 48 -10.32 9.29 6.90
N SER A 49 -9.90 10.24 6.04
CA SER A 49 -10.21 11.66 6.20
C SER A 49 -11.71 11.93 6.04
N LEU A 50 -12.32 11.34 5.01
CA LEU A 50 -13.76 11.46 4.81
C LEU A 50 -14.57 10.92 6.01
N ALA A 51 -14.12 9.81 6.59
CA ALA A 51 -14.74 9.24 7.80
C ALA A 51 -14.68 10.21 8.98
N ARG A 52 -13.52 10.86 9.21
CA ARG A 52 -13.35 11.88 10.27
C ARG A 52 -14.31 13.07 10.06
N GLU A 53 -14.39 13.58 8.84
CA GLU A 53 -15.32 14.68 8.51
C GLU A 53 -16.79 14.31 8.75
N GLN A 54 -17.11 13.03 8.59
CA GLN A 54 -18.45 12.50 8.83
C GLN A 54 -18.68 12.05 10.27
N GLY A 55 -17.81 12.42 11.22
CA GLY A 55 -17.95 12.16 12.66
C GLY A 55 -17.59 10.75 13.10
N VAL A 56 -16.91 9.97 12.26
CA VAL A 56 -16.41 8.64 12.66
C VAL A 56 -15.09 8.80 13.43
N ASN A 57 -15.03 8.22 14.63
CA ASN A 57 -13.85 8.29 15.48
C ASN A 57 -12.71 7.40 14.97
N VAL A 58 -11.49 7.91 15.00
CA VAL A 58 -10.27 7.12 14.77
C VAL A 58 -9.85 6.50 16.10
N LEU A 59 -9.97 5.18 16.21
CA LEU A 59 -9.57 4.44 17.41
C LEU A 59 -8.06 4.19 17.43
N VAL A 60 -7.46 3.95 16.28
CA VAL A 60 -6.05 3.63 16.12
C VAL A 60 -5.55 4.22 14.80
N ASP A 61 -4.53 5.05 14.86
CA ASP A 61 -3.74 5.40 13.69
C ASP A 61 -2.66 4.32 13.49
N LEU A 62 -2.67 3.68 12.31
CA LEU A 62 -1.72 2.61 11.98
C LEU A 62 -0.41 3.12 11.38
N VAL A 63 -0.32 4.42 11.06
CA VAL A 63 0.91 5.01 10.49
C VAL A 63 2.02 5.08 11.55
N PRO A 64 1.81 5.64 12.75
CA PRO A 64 2.82 5.65 13.81
C PRO A 64 3.18 4.25 14.33
N GLU A 65 2.31 3.27 14.17
CA GLU A 65 2.54 1.88 14.60
C GLU A 65 3.70 1.21 13.84
N GLN A 66 4.08 1.74 12.69
CA GLN A 66 5.17 1.24 11.84
C GLN A 66 5.16 -0.27 11.65
N ILE A 67 3.97 -0.88 11.57
CA ILE A 67 3.81 -2.31 11.32
C ILE A 67 4.24 -2.59 9.88
N PRO A 68 5.34 -3.34 9.66
CA PRO A 68 5.77 -3.68 8.32
C PRO A 68 4.67 -4.45 7.58
N TRP A 69 4.30 -3.96 6.39
CA TRP A 69 3.23 -4.54 5.59
C TRP A 69 3.48 -4.30 4.11
N VAL A 70 3.07 -5.23 3.26
CA VAL A 70 2.98 -4.99 1.81
C VAL A 70 1.55 -4.59 1.50
N PHE A 71 1.37 -3.31 1.16
CA PHE A 71 0.04 -2.77 0.90
C PHE A 71 -0.42 -3.05 -0.54
N SER A 72 0.48 -2.78 -1.48
CA SER A 72 0.27 -3.02 -2.91
C SER A 72 1.47 -3.76 -3.49
N SER A 73 1.22 -4.61 -4.47
CA SER A 73 2.27 -5.34 -5.19
C SER A 73 1.85 -5.62 -6.63
N ILE A 74 2.82 -5.76 -7.50
CA ILE A 74 2.60 -6.27 -8.85
C ILE A 74 2.68 -7.78 -8.77
N VAL A 75 1.60 -8.45 -9.16
CA VAL A 75 1.49 -9.92 -9.11
C VAL A 75 1.46 -10.47 -10.53
N VAL A 76 2.31 -11.44 -10.81
CA VAL A 76 2.39 -12.13 -12.09
C VAL A 76 2.49 -13.65 -11.87
N ARG A 77 2.21 -14.43 -12.89
CA ARG A 77 2.49 -15.86 -12.83
C ARG A 77 4.00 -16.09 -12.85
N ARG A 78 4.48 -17.05 -12.09
CA ARG A 78 5.92 -17.35 -12.00
C ARG A 78 6.55 -17.62 -13.39
N GLY A 79 5.85 -18.35 -14.27
CA GLY A 79 6.31 -18.61 -15.64
C GLY A 79 6.46 -17.36 -16.50
N ASP A 80 5.70 -16.30 -16.24
CA ASP A 80 5.79 -15.05 -16.98
C ASP A 80 7.08 -14.28 -16.66
N ILE A 81 7.68 -14.51 -15.48
CA ILE A 81 8.93 -13.84 -15.08
C ILE A 81 10.07 -14.22 -16.02
N ALA A 82 10.14 -15.46 -16.46
CA ALA A 82 11.12 -15.92 -17.44
C ALA A 82 10.63 -15.68 -18.89
N GLY A 83 9.38 -16.10 -19.19
CA GLY A 83 8.85 -16.11 -20.54
C GLY A 83 8.49 -14.74 -21.12
N ARG A 84 8.27 -13.72 -20.27
CA ARG A 84 7.85 -12.36 -20.66
C ARG A 84 8.70 -11.29 -19.99
N ARG A 85 9.96 -11.60 -19.71
CA ARG A 85 10.86 -10.75 -18.93
C ARG A 85 11.01 -9.34 -19.50
N ASP A 86 11.11 -9.20 -20.82
CA ASP A 86 11.22 -7.92 -21.52
C ASP A 86 9.98 -7.03 -21.32
N VAL A 87 8.80 -7.61 -21.40
CA VAL A 87 7.53 -6.89 -21.17
C VAL A 87 7.43 -6.43 -19.72
N LEU A 88 7.73 -7.32 -18.77
CA LEU A 88 7.69 -7.00 -17.34
C LEU A 88 8.73 -5.94 -16.99
N THR A 89 9.93 -6.00 -17.57
CA THR A 89 10.95 -4.99 -17.36
C THR A 89 10.50 -3.61 -17.85
N ARG A 90 9.91 -3.53 -19.05
CA ARG A 90 9.39 -2.25 -19.58
C ARG A 90 8.24 -1.71 -18.73
N PHE A 91 7.33 -2.59 -18.28
CA PHE A 91 6.25 -2.22 -17.39
C PHE A 91 6.78 -1.66 -16.06
N LEU A 92 7.75 -2.35 -15.45
CA LEU A 92 8.39 -1.90 -14.21
C LEU A 92 9.10 -0.56 -14.39
N LYS A 93 9.87 -0.39 -15.48
CA LYS A 93 10.54 0.88 -15.77
C LYS A 93 9.54 2.04 -15.84
N GLY A 94 8.42 1.88 -16.55
CA GLY A 94 7.39 2.92 -16.64
C GLY A 94 6.72 3.21 -15.30
N THR A 95 6.42 2.17 -14.50
CA THR A 95 5.79 2.34 -13.19
C THR A 95 6.74 3.00 -12.18
N ILE A 96 8.01 2.57 -12.16
CA ILE A 96 9.06 3.16 -11.30
C ILE A 96 9.29 4.63 -11.68
N GLU A 97 9.41 4.94 -12.97
CA GLU A 97 9.58 6.31 -13.43
C GLU A 97 8.40 7.19 -13.02
N GLY A 98 7.16 6.69 -13.19
CA GLY A 98 5.96 7.37 -12.71
C GLY A 98 5.98 7.65 -11.21
N ASN A 99 6.49 6.69 -10.42
CA ASN A 99 6.65 6.84 -8.98
C ASN A 99 7.68 7.92 -8.61
N TYR A 100 8.85 7.93 -9.27
CA TYR A 100 9.86 8.98 -9.09
C TYR A 100 9.30 10.37 -9.47
N LEU A 101 8.58 10.47 -10.58
CA LEU A 101 7.93 11.71 -11.00
C LEU A 101 6.92 12.19 -9.94
N ALA A 102 6.06 11.30 -9.46
CA ALA A 102 5.05 11.64 -8.46
C ALA A 102 5.68 12.10 -7.14
N LEU A 103 6.80 11.49 -6.72
CA LEU A 103 7.53 11.89 -5.52
C LEU A 103 8.29 13.21 -5.68
N SER A 104 8.71 13.57 -6.90
CA SER A 104 9.47 14.79 -7.20
C SER A 104 8.60 16.01 -7.53
N ASP A 105 7.38 15.80 -8.06
CA ASP A 105 6.46 16.84 -8.47
C ASP A 105 5.09 16.68 -7.77
N ALA A 106 5.01 17.28 -6.57
CA ALA A 106 3.81 17.21 -5.74
C ALA A 106 2.58 17.82 -6.43
N THR A 107 2.75 18.89 -7.20
CA THR A 107 1.63 19.55 -7.90
C THR A 107 1.04 18.61 -8.93
N ARG A 108 1.86 18.09 -9.81
CA ARG A 108 1.42 17.15 -10.84
C ARG A 108 0.85 15.85 -10.27
N ALA A 109 1.46 15.33 -9.20
CA ALA A 109 0.94 14.15 -8.51
C ALA A 109 -0.45 14.40 -7.91
N LYS A 110 -0.66 15.55 -7.26
CA LYS A 110 -1.96 15.94 -6.71
C LYS A 110 -3.02 16.14 -7.79
N ASP A 111 -2.66 16.74 -8.94
CA ASP A 111 -3.58 16.90 -10.07
C ASP A 111 -4.08 15.54 -10.57
N VAL A 112 -3.18 14.55 -10.68
CA VAL A 112 -3.54 13.18 -11.06
C VAL A 112 -4.43 12.53 -10.00
N LEU A 113 -4.07 12.64 -8.71
CA LEU A 113 -4.87 12.09 -7.60
C LEU A 113 -6.27 12.71 -7.57
N ALA A 114 -6.37 14.06 -7.72
CA ALA A 114 -7.64 14.76 -7.75
C ALA A 114 -8.54 14.23 -8.87
N LYS A 115 -7.99 14.10 -10.07
CA LYS A 115 -8.72 13.63 -11.24
C LYS A 115 -9.17 12.17 -11.12
N GLU A 116 -8.23 11.26 -10.78
CA GLU A 116 -8.48 9.81 -10.78
C GLU A 116 -9.31 9.36 -9.57
N LEU A 117 -9.10 9.96 -8.40
CA LEU A 117 -9.84 9.65 -7.18
C LEU A 117 -11.05 10.56 -6.97
N LYS A 118 -11.26 11.55 -7.86
CA LYS A 118 -12.35 12.55 -7.76
C LYS A 118 -12.35 13.31 -6.43
N ILE A 119 -11.15 13.64 -5.94
CA ILE A 119 -10.97 14.42 -4.72
C ILE A 119 -11.07 15.89 -5.07
N THR A 120 -12.01 16.60 -4.46
CA THR A 120 -12.22 18.06 -4.66
C THR A 120 -11.71 18.91 -3.50
N ASP A 121 -11.57 18.31 -2.29
CA ASP A 121 -11.06 19.00 -1.13
C ASP A 121 -9.52 19.02 -1.12
N PRO A 122 -8.88 20.21 -1.15
CA PRO A 122 -7.43 20.34 -1.14
C PRO A 122 -6.78 19.73 0.10
N LYS A 123 -7.43 19.76 1.27
CA LYS A 123 -6.88 19.18 2.51
C LYS A 123 -6.82 17.66 2.43
N ILE A 124 -7.89 17.03 1.93
CA ILE A 124 -7.93 15.58 1.73
C ILE A 124 -6.88 15.18 0.68
N LEU A 125 -6.72 15.99 -0.37
CA LEU A 125 -5.72 15.76 -1.40
C LEU A 125 -4.29 15.82 -0.84
N ASP A 126 -4.01 16.80 0.02
CA ASP A 126 -2.71 16.92 0.69
C ASP A 126 -2.41 15.74 1.60
N ILE A 127 -3.38 15.31 2.40
CA ILE A 127 -3.25 14.13 3.27
C ILE A 127 -3.02 12.88 2.43
N THR A 128 -3.78 12.69 1.35
CA THR A 128 -3.66 11.52 0.46
C THR A 128 -2.28 11.48 -0.21
N TYR A 129 -1.77 12.62 -0.68
CA TYR A 129 -0.45 12.70 -1.27
C TYR A 129 0.66 12.42 -0.24
N ASN A 130 0.55 12.95 0.97
CA ASN A 130 1.52 12.72 2.04
C ASN A 130 1.53 11.25 2.48
N ASP A 131 0.37 10.60 2.54
CA ASP A 131 0.26 9.17 2.81
C ASP A 131 0.94 8.33 1.71
N PHE A 132 0.69 8.65 0.45
CA PHE A 132 1.39 8.05 -0.69
C PHE A 132 2.90 8.21 -0.56
N LYS A 133 3.38 9.42 -0.32
CA LYS A 133 4.81 9.73 -0.17
C LYS A 133 5.47 8.95 0.96
N ALA A 134 4.77 8.78 2.08
CA ALA A 134 5.29 8.07 3.26
C ALA A 134 5.34 6.54 3.07
N GLN A 135 4.46 5.99 2.24
CA GLN A 135 4.29 4.53 2.12
C GLN A 135 4.85 3.94 0.81
N SER A 136 5.21 4.77 -0.17
CA SER A 136 5.65 4.30 -1.49
C SER A 136 7.16 4.43 -1.64
N PRO A 137 7.93 3.31 -1.60
CA PRO A 137 9.35 3.36 -1.90
C PRO A 137 9.55 3.71 -3.37
N ALA A 138 10.47 4.63 -3.67
CA ALA A 138 10.69 5.13 -5.03
C ALA A 138 11.03 4.02 -6.03
N ASN A 139 11.82 3.03 -5.61
CA ASN A 139 12.23 1.88 -6.41
C ASN A 139 11.20 0.72 -6.42
N MET A 140 10.06 0.89 -5.76
CA MET A 140 9.00 -0.13 -5.64
C MET A 140 9.46 -1.46 -5.00
N GLU A 141 10.49 -1.43 -4.18
CA GLU A 141 10.96 -2.60 -3.46
C GLU A 141 9.91 -3.11 -2.48
N ILE A 142 9.76 -4.44 -2.43
CA ILE A 142 8.85 -5.09 -1.49
C ILE A 142 9.52 -5.22 -0.11
N SER A 143 8.84 -4.72 0.91
CA SER A 143 9.27 -4.89 2.30
C SER A 143 9.33 -6.38 2.68
N GLN A 144 10.52 -6.91 2.89
CA GLN A 144 10.72 -8.30 3.32
C GLN A 144 10.03 -8.59 4.67
N PRO A 145 10.18 -7.73 5.72
CA PRO A 145 9.42 -7.93 6.95
C PRO A 145 7.90 -7.82 6.75
N GLY A 146 7.47 -6.96 5.81
CA GLY A 146 6.05 -6.82 5.47
C GLY A 146 5.48 -8.08 4.82
N ALA A 147 6.22 -8.69 3.90
CA ALA A 147 5.86 -9.95 3.28
C ALA A 147 5.81 -11.09 4.32
N ALA A 148 6.83 -11.20 5.19
CA ALA A 148 6.85 -12.18 6.27
C ALA A 148 5.64 -12.05 7.21
N ASN A 149 5.28 -10.82 7.61
CA ASN A 149 4.09 -10.56 8.42
C ASN A 149 2.78 -10.99 7.74
N ILE A 150 2.72 -10.95 6.42
CA ILE A 150 1.57 -11.46 5.67
C ILE A 150 1.57 -12.99 5.70
N LEU A 151 2.70 -13.63 5.37
CA LEU A 151 2.81 -15.09 5.32
C LEU A 151 2.50 -15.74 6.66
N ALA A 152 2.97 -15.18 7.76
CA ALA A 152 2.69 -15.67 9.12
C ALA A 152 1.19 -15.79 9.44
N GLN A 153 0.31 -15.15 8.66
CA GLN A 153 -1.13 -15.25 8.84
C GLN A 153 -1.78 -16.36 7.98
N PHE A 154 -0.96 -17.13 7.25
CA PHE A 154 -1.38 -18.25 6.41
C PHE A 154 -0.57 -19.51 6.75
N PRO A 155 -0.81 -20.14 7.91
CA PRO A 155 0.05 -21.22 8.41
C PRO A 155 0.09 -22.48 7.52
N GLY A 156 -0.84 -22.63 6.57
CA GLY A 156 -0.88 -23.74 5.63
C GLY A 156 0.00 -23.58 4.39
N GLY A 157 0.67 -22.42 4.22
CA GLY A 157 1.57 -22.15 3.08
C GLY A 157 3.05 -22.12 3.49
N SER A 158 3.93 -21.97 2.48
CA SER A 158 5.34 -21.68 2.76
C SER A 158 5.48 -20.40 3.57
N GLN A 159 6.39 -20.40 4.54
CA GLN A 159 6.74 -19.21 5.33
C GLN A 159 7.97 -18.49 4.76
N LYS A 160 8.53 -18.96 3.65
CA LYS A 160 9.68 -18.36 2.99
C LYS A 160 9.22 -17.28 2.04
N VAL A 161 9.68 -16.04 2.24
CA VAL A 161 9.29 -14.87 1.41
C VAL A 161 9.71 -15.06 -0.04
N GLU A 162 10.87 -15.67 -0.29
CA GLU A 162 11.41 -15.95 -1.62
C GLU A 162 10.55 -16.91 -2.46
N ASP A 163 9.66 -17.68 -1.82
CA ASP A 163 8.70 -18.51 -2.57
C ASP A 163 7.59 -17.67 -3.22
N TYR A 164 7.42 -16.42 -2.80
CA TYR A 164 6.35 -15.53 -3.28
C TYR A 164 6.87 -14.23 -3.89
N VAL A 165 8.03 -13.74 -3.43
CA VAL A 165 8.62 -12.48 -3.88
C VAL A 165 9.83 -12.75 -4.75
N ASP A 166 9.77 -12.31 -6.00
CA ASP A 166 10.88 -12.36 -6.95
C ASP A 166 11.43 -10.95 -7.18
N ALA A 167 12.62 -10.68 -6.66
CA ALA A 167 13.32 -9.40 -6.81
C ALA A 167 14.25 -9.36 -8.04
N SER A 168 14.30 -10.39 -8.87
CA SER A 168 15.31 -10.55 -9.93
C SER A 168 15.24 -9.45 -11.01
N LEU A 169 14.05 -8.92 -11.27
CA LEU A 169 13.85 -7.81 -12.22
C LEU A 169 14.36 -6.49 -11.63
N LEU A 170 14.04 -6.19 -10.37
CA LEU A 170 14.55 -4.99 -9.70
C LEU A 170 16.07 -5.03 -9.54
N ALA A 171 16.63 -6.19 -9.18
CA ALA A 171 18.07 -6.39 -9.10
C ALA A 171 18.77 -6.23 -10.47
N ALA A 172 18.11 -6.59 -11.57
CA ALA A 172 18.63 -6.32 -12.91
C ALA A 172 18.63 -4.82 -13.21
N LEU A 173 17.56 -4.11 -12.91
CA LEU A 173 17.46 -2.66 -13.08
C LEU A 173 18.49 -1.91 -12.23
N GLU A 174 18.78 -2.37 -11.02
CA GLU A 174 19.84 -1.81 -10.17
C GLU A 174 21.22 -1.95 -10.84
N ARG A 175 21.55 -3.17 -11.32
CA ARG A 175 22.83 -3.41 -12.03
C ARG A 175 22.97 -2.59 -13.33
N GLU A 176 21.86 -2.31 -14.01
CA GLU A 176 21.82 -1.43 -15.19
C GLU A 176 21.99 0.07 -14.84
N GLY A 177 22.03 0.43 -13.55
CA GLY A 177 22.10 1.82 -13.10
C GLY A 177 20.78 2.60 -13.27
N TYR A 178 19.67 1.90 -13.49
CA TYR A 178 18.38 2.53 -13.78
C TYR A 178 17.89 3.42 -12.62
N PHE A 179 18.01 2.98 -11.38
CA PHE A 179 17.59 3.79 -10.23
C PHE A 179 18.44 5.04 -10.05
N THR A 180 19.76 4.93 -10.28
CA THR A 180 20.67 6.08 -10.24
C THR A 180 20.28 7.11 -11.33
N ALA A 181 19.96 6.65 -12.53
CA ALA A 181 19.49 7.53 -13.61
C ALA A 181 18.16 8.21 -13.26
N MET A 182 17.22 7.50 -12.63
CA MET A 182 15.95 8.07 -12.16
C MET A 182 16.16 9.09 -11.05
N GLN A 183 17.03 8.82 -10.08
CA GLN A 183 17.40 9.77 -9.02
C GLN A 183 18.01 11.05 -9.60
N GLN A 184 18.88 10.94 -10.60
CA GLN A 184 19.48 12.11 -11.28
C GLN A 184 18.43 12.89 -12.06
N LYS A 185 17.57 12.20 -12.84
CA LYS A 185 16.52 12.82 -13.66
C LYS A 185 15.50 13.60 -12.84
N TYR A 186 15.15 13.10 -11.66
CA TYR A 186 14.10 13.65 -10.81
C TYR A 186 14.62 14.31 -9.52
N ARG A 187 15.94 14.57 -9.43
CA ARG A 187 16.50 15.45 -8.39
C ARG A 187 16.03 16.88 -8.64
N ARG A 188 15.53 17.49 -7.58
CA ARG A 188 15.37 18.96 -7.48
C ARG A 188 16.48 19.53 -6.62
#